data_839b4ab7cab4b8f578c9530ffdc3a452
#
_entry.id   839b4ab7cab4b8f578c9530ffdc3a452
#
_cell.length_a   1.000
_cell.length_b   1.000
_cell.length_c   1.000
_cell.angle_alpha   90.00
_cell.angle_beta   90.00
_cell.angle_gamma   90.00
#
_symmetry.space_group_name_H-M   'P 1'
#
loop_
_entity.id
_entity.type
_entity.pdbx_description
1 polymer ?
#
loop_
_entity_poly.entity_id
_entity_poly.type
_entity_poly.pdbx_seq_one_letter_code
_entity_poly.pdbx_strand_id
1 'polypeptide(L)'
;MHPMLNIAVRAARKDRSPSRLGKDVLAICALADCVFLGLHGADGEDGKIQAALDLLGVPYTGSDYLGSAMAMDKAVAKRIMDSNGIRTPAWRELRYTEADIPRLCEELPVPCAIKVVNGGSSIGVQLPDTREELSSALRDVLRYGDRVVVEEKIYGREMTVPVLGASALCPIEIVPPEGSSFDYVAKYQSGSAAAAEICPAPIGEEETKLLQETALKFHRALGLAV
;
A
#
# COMPACT_ATOMS: atom_id res chain seq x y z
N MET A 1 -0.95 -9.21 3.18
CA MET A 1 -1.30 -10.66 3.03
C MET A 1 -2.80 -10.81 3.20
N HIS A 2 -3.47 -11.54 2.30
CA HIS A 2 -4.94 -11.68 2.33
C HIS A 2 -5.39 -12.23 3.70
N PRO A 3 -6.43 -11.68 4.37
CA PRO A 3 -6.88 -12.13 5.69
C PRO A 3 -7.14 -13.64 5.76
N MET A 4 -7.69 -14.20 4.67
CA MET A 4 -7.94 -15.65 4.54
C MET A 4 -6.65 -16.48 4.53
N LEU A 5 -5.55 -15.96 3.95
CA LEU A 5 -4.27 -16.67 3.95
C LEU A 5 -3.70 -16.76 5.37
N ASN A 6 -3.80 -15.70 6.15
CA ASN A 6 -3.38 -15.69 7.56
C ASN A 6 -4.19 -16.69 8.40
N ILE A 7 -5.49 -16.81 8.15
CA ILE A 7 -6.35 -17.80 8.82
C ILE A 7 -5.91 -19.21 8.44
N ALA A 8 -5.68 -19.48 7.15
CA ALA A 8 -5.23 -20.79 6.68
C ALA A 8 -3.85 -21.17 7.24
N VAL A 9 -2.89 -20.25 7.24
CA VAL A 9 -1.55 -20.46 7.82
C VAL A 9 -1.64 -20.72 9.33
N ARG A 10 -2.45 -19.94 10.06
CA ARG A 10 -2.66 -20.18 11.50
C ARG A 10 -3.32 -21.52 11.78
N ALA A 11 -4.30 -21.94 10.97
CA ALA A 11 -4.96 -23.23 11.10
C ALA A 11 -4.01 -24.41 10.82
N ALA A 12 -3.07 -24.22 9.88
CA ALA A 12 -2.07 -25.24 9.53
C ALA A 12 -0.92 -25.35 10.56
N ARG A 13 -0.72 -24.33 11.40
CA ARG A 13 0.35 -24.35 12.42
C ARG A 13 0.02 -25.32 13.55
N LYS A 14 0.99 -26.16 13.88
CA LYS A 14 0.89 -27.14 14.98
C LYS A 14 1.01 -26.50 16.38
N ASP A 15 1.68 -25.34 16.43
CA ASP A 15 1.93 -24.60 17.67
C ASP A 15 0.79 -23.65 17.95
N ARG A 16 -0.17 -23.69 18.47
CA ARG A 16 -1.28 -22.74 18.73
C ARG A 16 -0.82 -21.34 19.20
N SER A 17 0.40 -20.92 18.85
CA SER A 17 0.97 -19.62 19.21
C SER A 17 0.17 -18.48 18.59
N PRO A 18 -0.14 -17.40 19.32
CA PRO A 18 -0.72 -16.19 18.75
C PRO A 18 0.28 -15.39 17.91
N SER A 19 1.57 -15.72 17.96
CA SER A 19 2.62 -15.07 17.18
C SER A 19 2.38 -15.21 15.68
N ARG A 20 2.60 -14.14 14.94
CA ARG A 20 2.58 -14.15 13.46
C ARG A 20 3.87 -14.71 12.86
N LEU A 21 4.94 -14.71 13.65
CA LEU A 21 6.23 -15.31 13.30
C LEU A 21 6.31 -16.75 13.79
N GLY A 22 6.98 -17.61 13.04
CA GLY A 22 7.38 -18.93 13.51
C GLY A 22 8.33 -18.80 14.70
N LYS A 23 8.31 -19.80 15.59
CA LYS A 23 9.08 -19.74 16.85
C LYS A 23 10.60 -19.52 16.65
N ASP A 24 11.14 -19.99 15.52
CA ASP A 24 12.57 -19.97 15.23
C ASP A 24 12.98 -18.80 14.32
N VAL A 25 12.02 -18.03 13.75
CA VAL A 25 12.30 -16.98 12.76
C VAL A 25 13.25 -15.92 13.31
N LEU A 26 12.93 -15.34 14.45
CA LEU A 26 13.77 -14.29 15.04
C LEU A 26 15.12 -14.84 15.54
N ALA A 27 15.14 -16.07 16.04
CA ALA A 27 16.39 -16.73 16.43
C ALA A 27 17.32 -16.97 15.23
N ILE A 28 16.76 -17.36 14.08
CA ILE A 28 17.53 -17.52 12.83
C ILE A 28 18.01 -16.14 12.34
N CYS A 29 17.15 -15.12 12.34
CA CYS A 29 17.54 -13.76 11.96
C CYS A 29 18.70 -13.24 12.82
N ALA A 30 18.71 -13.53 14.12
CA ALA A 30 19.78 -13.12 15.04
C ALA A 30 21.14 -13.77 14.76
N LEU A 31 21.20 -14.82 13.93
CA LEU A 31 22.44 -15.45 13.49
C LEU A 31 22.98 -14.90 12.16
N ALA A 32 22.21 -14.02 11.50
CA ALA A 32 22.58 -13.45 10.22
C ALA A 32 23.30 -12.11 10.39
N ASP A 33 24.22 -11.81 9.48
CA ASP A 33 24.88 -10.48 9.41
C ASP A 33 23.93 -9.41 8.90
N CYS A 34 22.94 -9.80 8.08
CA CYS A 34 21.89 -8.94 7.54
C CYS A 34 20.68 -9.78 7.11
N VAL A 35 19.48 -9.26 7.28
CA VAL A 35 18.22 -9.90 6.85
C VAL A 35 17.70 -9.21 5.60
N PHE A 36 17.56 -9.95 4.50
CA PHE A 36 16.88 -9.47 3.30
C PHE A 36 15.36 -9.61 3.48
N LEU A 37 14.64 -8.48 3.53
CA LEU A 37 13.19 -8.45 3.67
C LEU A 37 12.51 -8.44 2.29
N GLY A 38 12.05 -9.59 1.82
CA GLY A 38 11.24 -9.76 0.61
C GLY A 38 9.75 -9.96 0.90
N LEU A 39 9.23 -9.30 1.93
CA LEU A 39 7.84 -9.44 2.39
C LEU A 39 6.96 -8.36 1.76
N HIS A 40 5.65 -8.64 1.68
CA HIS A 40 4.65 -7.72 1.12
C HIS A 40 3.47 -7.52 2.08
N GLY A 41 2.96 -6.29 2.11
CA GLY A 41 1.75 -5.92 2.86
C GLY A 41 1.93 -5.90 4.37
N ALA A 42 0.83 -6.16 5.08
CA ALA A 42 0.81 -6.13 6.54
C ALA A 42 1.81 -7.12 7.16
N ASP A 43 2.42 -6.72 8.26
CA ASP A 43 3.47 -7.39 9.01
C ASP A 43 4.85 -7.44 8.30
N GLY A 44 4.91 -7.16 6.99
CA GLY A 44 6.15 -7.13 6.22
C GLY A 44 6.62 -5.71 5.88
N GLU A 45 5.66 -4.83 5.52
CA GLU A 45 5.95 -3.45 5.05
C GLU A 45 5.42 -2.38 6.01
N ASP A 46 4.82 -2.74 7.14
CA ASP A 46 4.15 -1.83 8.07
C ASP A 46 4.96 -1.52 9.34
N GLY A 47 6.26 -1.78 9.33
CA GLY A 47 7.18 -1.48 10.41
C GLY A 47 7.28 -2.53 11.52
N LYS A 48 6.40 -3.54 11.56
CA LYS A 48 6.38 -4.50 12.67
C LYS A 48 7.57 -5.44 12.70
N ILE A 49 7.91 -6.03 11.54
CA ILE A 49 9.09 -6.90 11.47
C ILE A 49 10.37 -6.10 11.61
N GLN A 50 10.40 -4.87 11.07
CA GLN A 50 11.49 -3.93 11.19
C GLN A 50 11.77 -3.63 12.66
N ALA A 51 10.73 -3.24 13.44
CA ALA A 51 10.86 -2.98 14.87
C ALA A 51 11.34 -4.21 15.67
N ALA A 52 10.91 -5.42 15.27
CA ALA A 52 11.38 -6.63 15.92
C ALA A 52 12.88 -6.88 15.66
N LEU A 53 13.34 -6.62 14.44
CA LEU A 53 14.76 -6.75 14.08
C LEU A 53 15.62 -5.65 14.74
N ASP A 54 15.11 -4.41 14.81
CA ASP A 54 15.75 -3.31 15.55
C ASP A 54 16.00 -3.67 17.02
N LEU A 55 14.99 -4.24 17.69
CA LEU A 55 15.12 -4.69 19.09
C LEU A 55 16.14 -5.84 19.25
N LEU A 56 16.36 -6.63 18.21
CA LEU A 56 17.38 -7.68 18.19
C LEU A 56 18.77 -7.16 17.79
N GLY A 57 18.88 -5.91 17.32
CA GLY A 57 20.12 -5.35 16.78
C GLY A 57 20.55 -6.00 15.47
N VAL A 58 19.62 -6.55 14.69
CA VAL A 58 19.89 -7.25 13.42
C VAL A 58 19.68 -6.29 12.26
N PRO A 59 20.71 -6.01 11.44
CA PRO A 59 20.57 -5.22 10.22
C PRO A 59 19.62 -5.89 9.22
N TYR A 60 18.86 -5.08 8.47
CA TYR A 60 17.94 -5.55 7.43
C TYR A 60 17.88 -4.58 6.26
N THR A 61 17.37 -5.06 5.13
CA THR A 61 17.17 -4.24 3.92
C THR A 61 15.84 -3.48 3.97
N GLY A 62 15.85 -2.24 3.43
CA GLY A 62 14.67 -1.40 3.31
C GLY A 62 14.58 -0.35 4.42
N SER A 63 13.43 0.33 4.47
CA SER A 63 13.19 1.43 5.41
C SER A 63 12.95 0.93 6.83
N ASP A 64 13.21 1.80 7.81
CA ASP A 64 13.00 1.52 9.22
C ASP A 64 11.51 1.32 9.59
N TYR A 65 11.26 0.98 10.87
CA TYR A 65 9.92 0.70 11.37
C TYR A 65 9.01 1.93 11.29
N LEU A 66 9.52 3.14 11.57
CA LEU A 66 8.71 4.35 11.62
C LEU A 66 8.30 4.81 10.23
N GLY A 67 9.25 4.92 9.32
CA GLY A 67 9.01 5.27 7.93
C GLY A 67 8.05 4.29 7.25
N SER A 68 8.28 2.99 7.44
CA SER A 68 7.40 1.92 6.94
C SER A 68 5.98 2.01 7.49
N ALA A 69 5.81 2.25 8.80
CA ALA A 69 4.50 2.39 9.42
C ALA A 69 3.73 3.63 8.90
N MET A 70 4.42 4.77 8.75
CA MET A 70 3.83 5.99 8.20
C MET A 70 3.44 5.85 6.74
N ALA A 71 4.27 5.20 5.93
CA ALA A 71 3.99 4.94 4.52
C ALA A 71 2.79 3.99 4.32
N MET A 72 2.66 2.98 5.19
CA MET A 72 1.58 2.00 5.10
C MET A 72 0.21 2.57 5.50
N ASP A 73 0.14 3.54 6.42
CA ASP A 73 -1.09 4.23 6.79
C ASP A 73 -1.40 5.34 5.78
N LYS A 74 -2.36 5.08 4.87
CA LYS A 74 -2.70 6.02 3.78
C LYS A 74 -3.12 7.40 4.28
N ALA A 75 -3.80 7.49 5.43
CA ALA A 75 -4.23 8.76 5.98
C ALA A 75 -3.04 9.55 6.56
N VAL A 76 -2.11 8.87 7.22
CA VAL A 76 -0.86 9.49 7.70
C VAL A 76 -0.01 9.93 6.52
N ALA A 77 0.20 9.07 5.53
CA ALA A 77 0.95 9.39 4.32
C ALA A 77 0.38 10.63 3.60
N LYS A 78 -0.95 10.72 3.44
CA LYS A 78 -1.59 11.88 2.82
C LYS A 78 -1.44 13.17 3.64
N ARG A 79 -1.53 13.12 4.97
CA ARG A 79 -1.24 14.29 5.83
C ARG A 79 0.21 14.76 5.67
N ILE A 80 1.14 13.82 5.56
CA ILE A 80 2.56 14.15 5.32
C ILE A 80 2.72 14.77 3.92
N MET A 81 2.04 14.25 2.90
CA MET A 81 2.05 14.85 1.56
C MET A 81 1.52 16.29 1.60
N ASP A 82 0.35 16.51 2.21
CA ASP A 82 -0.27 17.84 2.33
C ASP A 82 0.65 18.83 3.06
N SER A 83 1.22 18.42 4.20
CA SER A 83 2.11 19.28 5.01
C SER A 83 3.43 19.63 4.31
N ASN A 84 3.84 18.84 3.33
CA ASN A 84 5.04 19.06 2.53
C ASN A 84 4.74 19.65 1.14
N GLY A 85 3.49 20.00 0.83
CA GLY A 85 3.10 20.53 -0.47
C GLY A 85 3.36 19.53 -1.61
N ILE A 86 3.13 18.25 -1.37
CA ILE A 86 3.17 17.19 -2.38
C ILE A 86 1.73 16.97 -2.85
N ARG A 87 1.51 17.07 -4.14
CA ARG A 87 0.16 16.91 -4.70
C ARG A 87 -0.37 15.50 -4.47
N THR A 88 -1.59 15.42 -3.98
CA THR A 88 -2.37 14.19 -3.84
C THR A 88 -3.82 14.50 -4.23
N PRO A 89 -4.61 13.52 -4.69
CA PRO A 89 -6.04 13.74 -4.93
C PRO A 89 -6.74 14.34 -3.71
N ALA A 90 -7.75 15.18 -3.91
CA ALA A 90 -8.59 15.68 -2.82
C ALA A 90 -9.15 14.48 -2.03
N TRP A 91 -9.06 14.53 -0.71
CA TRP A 91 -9.34 13.36 0.12
C TRP A 91 -9.91 13.71 1.49
N ARG A 92 -10.55 12.73 2.12
CA ARG A 92 -10.95 12.76 3.53
C ARG A 92 -10.81 11.40 4.17
N GLU A 93 -10.54 11.37 5.46
CA GLU A 93 -10.57 10.16 6.28
C GLU A 93 -11.94 10.00 6.91
N LEU A 94 -12.45 8.78 6.90
CA LEU A 94 -13.71 8.40 7.54
C LEU A 94 -13.52 7.18 8.41
N ARG A 95 -14.31 7.12 9.47
CA ARG A 95 -14.59 5.89 10.19
C ARG A 95 -16.11 5.70 10.18
N TYR A 96 -16.58 4.51 9.79
CA TYR A 96 -17.99 4.26 9.61
C TYR A 96 -18.36 2.81 9.91
N THR A 97 -19.63 2.59 10.09
CA THR A 97 -20.29 1.29 10.26
C THR A 97 -21.30 1.05 9.12
N GLU A 98 -21.87 -0.13 9.04
CA GLU A 98 -22.91 -0.42 8.04
C GLU A 98 -24.13 0.52 8.17
N ALA A 99 -24.46 0.95 9.37
CA ALA A 99 -25.56 1.89 9.62
C ALA A 99 -25.34 3.28 9.02
N ASP A 100 -24.08 3.67 8.79
CA ASP A 100 -23.72 4.97 8.21
C ASP A 100 -23.82 4.98 6.67
N ILE A 101 -23.89 3.83 6.02
CA ILE A 101 -23.82 3.72 4.56
C ILE A 101 -24.88 4.53 3.84
N PRO A 102 -26.17 4.52 4.23
CA PRO A 102 -27.20 5.31 3.55
C PRO A 102 -26.86 6.81 3.53
N ARG A 103 -26.45 7.37 4.66
CA ARG A 103 -26.03 8.76 4.78
C ARG A 103 -24.78 9.05 3.93
N LEU A 104 -23.78 8.17 3.97
CA LEU A 104 -22.55 8.33 3.20
C LEU A 104 -22.80 8.27 1.68
N CYS A 105 -23.77 7.49 1.23
CA CYS A 105 -24.16 7.47 -0.18
C CYS A 105 -24.76 8.80 -0.65
N GLU A 106 -25.32 9.61 0.24
CA GLU A 106 -25.81 10.96 -0.09
C GLU A 106 -24.68 12.00 -0.06
N GLU A 107 -23.76 11.88 0.90
CA GLU A 107 -22.71 12.86 1.17
C GLU A 107 -21.44 12.73 0.31
N LEU A 108 -21.09 11.49 -0.07
CA LEU A 108 -19.83 11.24 -0.76
C LEU A 108 -19.92 11.59 -2.26
N PRO A 109 -18.88 12.23 -2.82
CA PRO A 109 -18.83 12.46 -4.26
C PRO A 109 -18.62 11.12 -5.00
N VAL A 110 -19.13 11.05 -6.22
CA VAL A 110 -18.80 10.02 -7.21
C VAL A 110 -18.47 10.71 -8.54
N PRO A 111 -17.51 10.20 -9.31
CA PRO A 111 -16.66 9.05 -9.03
C PRO A 111 -15.66 9.30 -7.89
N CYS A 112 -15.33 8.25 -7.12
CA CYS A 112 -14.36 8.33 -6.04
C CYS A 112 -13.55 7.03 -5.90
N ALA A 113 -12.50 7.08 -5.09
CA ALA A 113 -11.76 5.91 -4.65
C ALA A 113 -11.90 5.75 -3.14
N ILE A 114 -12.32 4.57 -2.69
CA ILE A 114 -12.46 4.22 -1.27
C ILE A 114 -11.39 3.19 -0.95
N LYS A 115 -10.54 3.50 0.03
CA LYS A 115 -9.40 2.65 0.37
C LYS A 115 -9.34 2.45 1.87
N VAL A 116 -9.25 1.20 2.33
CA VAL A 116 -8.92 0.94 3.73
C VAL A 116 -7.57 1.59 4.06
N VAL A 117 -7.49 2.24 5.22
CA VAL A 117 -6.30 3.02 5.60
C VAL A 117 -5.05 2.13 5.65
N ASN A 118 -5.16 0.99 6.33
CA ASN A 118 -4.06 0.03 6.49
C ASN A 118 -4.27 -1.16 5.56
N GLY A 119 -3.42 -1.31 4.58
CA GLY A 119 -3.48 -2.41 3.63
C GLY A 119 -2.65 -2.14 2.39
N GLY A 120 -2.24 -3.21 1.73
CA GLY A 120 -1.46 -3.20 0.50
C GLY A 120 -2.13 -4.00 -0.62
N SER A 121 -1.45 -4.08 -1.76
CA SER A 121 -1.83 -4.95 -2.88
C SER A 121 -3.25 -4.74 -3.39
N SER A 122 -3.76 -3.51 -3.36
CA SER A 122 -5.12 -3.13 -3.78
C SER A 122 -6.26 -3.84 -2.99
N ILE A 123 -5.94 -4.54 -1.90
CA ILE A 123 -6.94 -5.17 -1.04
C ILE A 123 -7.69 -4.07 -0.26
N GLY A 124 -9.02 -4.12 -0.26
CA GLY A 124 -9.85 -3.10 0.39
C GLY A 124 -9.84 -1.75 -0.35
N VAL A 125 -9.67 -1.78 -1.67
CA VAL A 125 -9.81 -0.63 -2.57
C VAL A 125 -11.03 -0.85 -3.46
N GLN A 126 -11.90 0.15 -3.55
CA GLN A 126 -13.07 0.20 -4.42
C GLN A 126 -13.11 1.53 -5.17
N LEU A 127 -13.55 1.51 -6.41
CA LEU A 127 -13.53 2.65 -7.33
C LEU A 127 -14.93 2.92 -7.93
N PRO A 128 -15.96 3.22 -7.11
CA PRO A 128 -17.31 3.42 -7.61
C PRO A 128 -17.39 4.64 -8.54
N ASP A 129 -18.05 4.47 -9.67
CA ASP A 129 -18.32 5.52 -10.63
C ASP A 129 -19.74 6.10 -10.45
N THR A 130 -20.65 5.32 -9.88
CA THR A 130 -22.06 5.69 -9.65
C THR A 130 -22.47 5.59 -8.18
N ARG A 131 -23.59 6.21 -7.83
CA ARG A 131 -24.15 6.12 -6.47
C ARG A 131 -24.65 4.72 -6.13
N GLU A 132 -25.12 3.99 -7.12
CA GLU A 132 -25.56 2.61 -6.96
C GLU A 132 -24.38 1.71 -6.58
N GLU A 133 -23.24 1.91 -7.22
CA GLU A 133 -21.99 1.19 -6.91
C GLU A 133 -21.43 1.58 -5.54
N LEU A 134 -21.61 2.83 -5.11
CA LEU A 134 -21.04 3.36 -3.87
C LEU A 134 -21.50 2.57 -2.64
N SER A 135 -22.78 2.17 -2.59
CA SER A 135 -23.31 1.41 -1.46
C SER A 135 -22.68 0.02 -1.33
N SER A 136 -22.48 -0.68 -2.44
CA SER A 136 -21.79 -1.98 -2.44
C SER A 136 -20.30 -1.83 -2.13
N ALA A 137 -19.67 -0.82 -2.69
CA ALA A 137 -18.26 -0.50 -2.45
C ALA A 137 -17.97 -0.24 -0.96
N LEU A 138 -18.81 0.54 -0.29
CA LEU A 138 -18.68 0.79 1.14
C LEU A 138 -18.84 -0.50 1.97
N ARG A 139 -19.81 -1.37 1.65
CA ARG A 139 -19.95 -2.67 2.33
C ARG A 139 -18.76 -3.58 2.12
N ASP A 140 -18.23 -3.62 0.90
CA ASP A 140 -17.09 -4.47 0.58
C ASP A 140 -15.82 -4.01 1.29
N VAL A 141 -15.57 -2.71 1.38
CA VAL A 141 -14.41 -2.16 2.10
C VAL A 141 -14.49 -2.44 3.60
N LEU A 142 -15.68 -2.40 4.21
CA LEU A 142 -15.88 -2.72 5.65
C LEU A 142 -15.37 -4.11 6.04
N ARG A 143 -15.32 -5.07 5.10
CA ARG A 143 -14.75 -6.41 5.37
C ARG A 143 -13.26 -6.37 5.70
N TYR A 144 -12.58 -5.28 5.34
CA TYR A 144 -11.14 -5.10 5.53
C TYR A 144 -10.81 -4.09 6.64
N GLY A 145 -11.76 -3.21 6.98
CA GLY A 145 -11.61 -2.24 8.05
C GLY A 145 -12.66 -1.12 7.99
N ASP A 146 -12.89 -0.50 9.13
CA ASP A 146 -13.86 0.58 9.34
C ASP A 146 -13.27 1.99 9.12
N ARG A 147 -11.94 2.06 9.02
CA ARG A 147 -11.18 3.30 8.82
C ARG A 147 -10.70 3.38 7.38
N VAL A 148 -11.18 4.37 6.65
CA VAL A 148 -10.93 4.49 5.21
C VAL A 148 -10.50 5.89 4.82
N VAL A 149 -9.78 5.98 3.70
CA VAL A 149 -9.60 7.20 2.93
C VAL A 149 -10.56 7.16 1.75
N VAL A 150 -11.34 8.22 1.59
CA VAL A 150 -12.12 8.49 0.38
C VAL A 150 -11.47 9.64 -0.35
N GLU A 151 -11.16 9.43 -1.61
CA GLU A 151 -10.46 10.42 -2.44
C GLU A 151 -11.05 10.53 -3.83
N GLU A 152 -10.75 11.63 -4.50
CA GLU A 152 -11.06 11.82 -5.90
C GLU A 152 -10.48 10.66 -6.74
N LYS A 153 -11.30 10.09 -7.62
CA LYS A 153 -10.83 9.09 -8.59
C LYS A 153 -10.09 9.78 -9.71
N ILE A 154 -8.80 9.50 -9.83
CA ILE A 154 -7.95 10.07 -10.88
C ILE A 154 -7.88 9.07 -12.05
N TYR A 155 -8.09 9.59 -13.25
CA TYR A 155 -7.90 8.85 -14.51
C TYR A 155 -6.58 9.25 -15.14
N GLY A 156 -5.82 8.28 -15.62
CA GLY A 156 -4.53 8.54 -16.24
C GLY A 156 -3.63 7.32 -16.27
N ARG A 157 -2.39 7.55 -16.62
CA ARG A 157 -1.34 6.52 -16.63
C ARG A 157 -0.83 6.30 -15.21
N GLU A 158 -0.58 5.06 -14.84
CA GLU A 158 -0.04 4.70 -13.51
C GLU A 158 1.48 4.56 -13.60
N MET A 159 2.19 5.31 -12.75
CA MET A 159 3.65 5.31 -12.69
C MET A 159 4.13 4.93 -11.30
N THR A 160 5.24 4.21 -11.24
CA THR A 160 5.99 4.01 -10.01
C THR A 160 7.44 4.46 -10.20
N VAL A 161 8.05 4.99 -9.14
CA VAL A 161 9.43 5.44 -9.14
C VAL A 161 10.16 4.81 -7.96
N PRO A 162 11.01 3.83 -8.19
CA PRO A 162 11.84 3.27 -7.13
C PRO A 162 12.86 4.30 -6.62
N VAL A 163 13.11 4.28 -5.32
CA VAL A 163 14.16 5.08 -4.70
C VAL A 163 15.17 4.15 -4.06
N LEU A 164 16.44 4.34 -4.38
CA LEU A 164 17.57 3.59 -3.82
C LEU A 164 18.60 4.57 -3.26
N GLY A 165 18.81 4.53 -1.97
CA GLY A 165 19.63 5.53 -1.31
C GLY A 165 19.01 6.92 -1.43
N ALA A 166 19.82 7.86 -1.84
CA ALA A 166 19.40 9.23 -2.10
C ALA A 166 18.93 9.47 -3.55
N SER A 167 18.80 8.42 -4.36
CA SER A 167 18.57 8.51 -5.80
C SER A 167 17.24 7.90 -6.22
N ALA A 168 16.43 8.66 -6.95
CA ALA A 168 15.30 8.13 -7.67
C ALA A 168 15.78 7.43 -8.95
N LEU A 169 15.29 6.22 -9.18
CA LEU A 169 15.59 5.46 -10.39
C LEU A 169 14.64 5.89 -11.53
N CYS A 170 14.74 5.24 -12.69
CA CYS A 170 13.85 5.53 -13.81
C CYS A 170 12.39 5.20 -13.45
N PRO A 171 11.43 6.03 -13.84
CA PRO A 171 10.01 5.71 -13.72
C PRO A 171 9.65 4.44 -14.50
N ILE A 172 8.71 3.69 -13.93
CA ILE A 172 8.14 2.48 -14.54
C ILE A 172 6.66 2.74 -14.76
N GLU A 173 6.16 2.52 -15.96
CA GLU A 173 4.73 2.56 -16.23
C GLU A 173 4.08 1.22 -15.94
N ILE A 174 2.97 1.27 -15.21
CA ILE A 174 2.13 0.11 -14.92
C ILE A 174 0.93 0.16 -15.85
N VAL A 175 0.83 -0.81 -16.74
CA VAL A 175 -0.29 -0.91 -17.70
C VAL A 175 -1.15 -2.12 -17.32
N PRO A 176 -2.29 -1.91 -16.65
CA PRO A 176 -3.21 -3.00 -16.37
C PRO A 176 -3.80 -3.57 -17.65
N PRO A 177 -4.30 -4.82 -17.64
CA PRO A 177 -5.01 -5.39 -18.78
C PRO A 177 -6.21 -4.53 -19.16
N GLU A 178 -6.57 -4.55 -20.45
CA GLU A 178 -7.68 -3.76 -20.99
C GLU A 178 -8.98 -4.02 -20.20
N GLY A 179 -9.66 -2.94 -19.79
CA GLY A 179 -10.90 -3.00 -19.02
C GLY A 179 -10.72 -3.35 -17.53
N SER A 180 -9.49 -3.43 -17.03
CA SER A 180 -9.20 -3.70 -15.61
C SER A 180 -8.43 -2.56 -14.95
N SER A 181 -8.39 -2.58 -13.61
CA SER A 181 -7.52 -1.73 -12.81
C SER A 181 -6.30 -2.53 -12.33
N PHE A 182 -5.27 -1.83 -11.81
CA PHE A 182 -4.12 -2.48 -11.19
C PHE A 182 -4.49 -3.03 -9.81
N ASP A 183 -5.33 -4.06 -9.83
CA ASP A 183 -5.83 -4.78 -8.66
C ASP A 183 -4.88 -5.92 -8.21
N TYR A 184 -5.34 -6.72 -7.24
CA TYR A 184 -4.58 -7.86 -6.74
C TYR A 184 -4.29 -8.91 -7.83
N VAL A 185 -5.24 -9.12 -8.74
CA VAL A 185 -5.10 -10.12 -9.83
C VAL A 185 -4.03 -9.64 -10.82
N ALA A 186 -4.10 -8.38 -11.25
CA ALA A 186 -3.13 -7.79 -12.16
C ALA A 186 -1.70 -7.73 -11.58
N LYS A 187 -1.56 -7.68 -10.23
CA LYS A 187 -0.26 -7.64 -9.54
C LYS A 187 0.42 -9.00 -9.42
N TYR A 188 -0.33 -10.08 -9.21
CA TYR A 188 0.24 -11.34 -8.75
C TYR A 188 -0.10 -12.55 -9.62
N GLN A 189 -0.94 -12.41 -10.63
CA GLN A 189 -1.17 -13.47 -11.60
C GLN A 189 -0.23 -13.33 -12.79
N SER A 190 0.01 -14.44 -13.48
CA SER A 190 0.80 -14.50 -14.70
C SER A 190 -0.09 -14.61 -15.95
N GLY A 191 0.47 -14.30 -17.11
CA GLY A 191 -0.23 -14.37 -18.39
C GLY A 191 -1.07 -13.12 -18.70
N SER A 192 -2.17 -13.29 -19.41
CA SER A 192 -3.01 -12.17 -19.88
C SER A 192 -3.70 -11.36 -18.76
N ALA A 193 -3.71 -11.86 -17.55
CA ALA A 193 -4.25 -11.16 -16.37
C ALA A 193 -3.22 -10.29 -15.65
N ALA A 194 -1.92 -10.40 -15.99
CA ALA A 194 -0.86 -9.60 -15.39
C ALA A 194 -0.82 -8.20 -15.98
N ALA A 195 -0.53 -7.19 -15.16
CA ALA A 195 -0.18 -5.87 -15.65
C ALA A 195 1.19 -5.92 -16.35
N ALA A 196 1.36 -5.13 -17.41
CA ALA A 196 2.65 -4.92 -18.02
C ALA A 196 3.41 -3.81 -17.27
N GLU A 197 4.68 -4.06 -16.99
CA GLU A 197 5.60 -3.09 -16.39
C GLU A 197 6.60 -2.65 -17.46
N ILE A 198 6.51 -1.38 -17.87
CA ILE A 198 7.36 -0.81 -18.92
C ILE A 198 8.45 0.04 -18.28
N CYS A 199 9.68 -0.44 -18.36
CA CYS A 199 10.84 0.22 -17.78
C CYS A 199 11.95 0.44 -18.84
N PRO A 200 12.42 1.66 -19.07
CA PRO A 200 11.89 2.92 -18.54
C PRO A 200 10.51 3.25 -19.11
N ALA A 201 9.71 4.00 -18.35
CA ALA A 201 8.41 4.48 -18.82
C ALA A 201 8.58 5.35 -20.09
N PRO A 202 7.72 5.21 -21.11
CA PRO A 202 7.78 6.00 -22.35
C PRO A 202 7.18 7.41 -22.15
N ILE A 203 7.92 8.25 -21.41
CA ILE A 203 7.58 9.64 -21.07
C ILE A 203 8.75 10.57 -21.40
N GLY A 204 8.48 11.87 -21.45
CA GLY A 204 9.49 12.88 -21.72
C GLY A 204 10.44 13.13 -20.54
N GLU A 205 11.56 13.81 -20.81
CA GLU A 205 12.56 14.12 -19.78
C GLU A 205 11.99 15.02 -18.65
N GLU A 206 11.14 15.98 -18.98
CA GLU A 206 10.52 16.87 -17.99
C GLU A 206 9.57 16.09 -17.05
N GLU A 207 8.77 15.19 -17.60
CA GLU A 207 7.89 14.33 -16.81
C GLU A 207 8.69 13.35 -15.93
N THR A 208 9.74 12.77 -16.49
CA THR A 208 10.68 11.89 -15.76
C THR A 208 11.25 12.62 -14.55
N LYS A 209 11.78 13.83 -14.76
CA LYS A 209 12.36 14.65 -13.70
C LYS A 209 11.32 15.00 -12.64
N LEU A 210 10.13 15.43 -13.04
CA LEU A 210 9.04 15.74 -12.12
C LEU A 210 8.65 14.56 -11.22
N LEU A 211 8.53 13.36 -11.80
CA LEU A 211 8.21 12.14 -11.08
C LEU A 211 9.32 11.77 -10.09
N GLN A 212 10.56 11.85 -10.52
CA GLN A 212 11.73 11.56 -9.67
C GLN A 212 11.86 12.54 -8.51
N GLU A 213 11.71 13.85 -8.76
CA GLU A 213 11.74 14.87 -7.72
C GLU A 213 10.60 14.69 -6.72
N THR A 214 9.40 14.37 -7.20
CA THR A 214 8.23 14.11 -6.35
C THR A 214 8.45 12.87 -5.47
N ALA A 215 8.96 11.78 -6.06
CA ALA A 215 9.26 10.55 -5.32
C ALA A 215 10.31 10.80 -4.22
N LEU A 216 11.41 11.48 -4.54
CA LEU A 216 12.44 11.84 -3.57
C LEU A 216 11.90 12.77 -2.47
N LYS A 217 11.07 13.73 -2.81
CA LYS A 217 10.46 14.64 -1.84
C LYS A 217 9.58 13.86 -0.85
N PHE A 218 8.77 12.93 -1.35
CA PHE A 218 7.91 12.11 -0.51
C PHE A 218 8.71 11.10 0.32
N HIS A 219 9.68 10.45 -0.26
CA HIS A 219 10.60 9.54 0.43
C HIS A 219 11.27 10.21 1.63
N ARG A 220 11.79 11.43 1.44
CA ARG A 220 12.41 12.21 2.51
C ARG A 220 11.40 12.67 3.56
N ALA A 221 10.20 13.08 3.14
CA ALA A 221 9.15 13.53 4.05
C ALA A 221 8.65 12.41 4.99
N LEU A 222 8.70 11.16 4.52
CA LEU A 222 8.40 9.97 5.32
C LEU A 222 9.59 9.49 6.17
N GLY A 223 10.78 10.07 6.00
CA GLY A 223 11.98 9.59 6.67
C GLY A 223 12.41 8.19 6.21
N LEU A 224 12.02 7.78 5.00
CA LEU A 224 12.40 6.49 4.47
C LEU A 224 13.92 6.44 4.28
N ALA A 225 14.52 5.36 4.71
CA ALA A 225 15.95 5.09 4.58
C ALA A 225 16.19 3.90 3.64
N VAL A 226 17.44 3.75 3.24
CA VAL A 226 17.92 2.65 2.41
C VAL A 226 18.90 1.83 3.20
#